data_eb52e595cd774eaf3844e61bd9a86ea0
#
_entry.id   eb52e595cd774eaf3844e61bd9a86ea0
#
_cell.length_a   1.000
_cell.length_b   1.000
_cell.length_c   1.000
_cell.angle_alpha   90.00
_cell.angle_beta   90.00
_cell.angle_gamma   90.00
#
_symmetry.space_group_name_H-M   'P 1'
#
loop_
_entity.id
_entity.type
_entity.pdbx_description
1 polymer ?
#
loop_
_entity_poly.entity_id
_entity_poly.type
_entity_poly.pdbx_seq_one_letter_code
_entity_poly.pdbx_strand_id
1 'polypeptide(L)'
;MRPSYLTQGGVLCVLMLFLCCCEQSAAPGRKRGAPIREGQICDCKPTAVSSDDWRIAGKNVPIPSDVTPIEITVEEILKWPKGNMPVATAPRSGPELQVYRIKRAYIQAAFLREGDCDFDLEISEEARKDAPRMVVETPGMAEFCPARRDFILGLQRNRVVLTNWSQELDQPLPAEVTGLAFRDQWHPFWIPRAGPEVKTLWELHPAVIRILQ
;
A
#
# COMPACT_ATOMS: atom_id res chain seq x y z
N MET A 1 9.80 -54.74 -77.16
CA MET A 1 10.14 -53.51 -76.39
C MET A 1 8.85 -52.78 -76.15
N ARG A 2 8.40 -52.70 -74.89
CA ARG A 2 7.14 -52.06 -74.55
C ARG A 2 7.49 -50.89 -73.63
N PRO A 3 6.88 -49.71 -73.79
CA PRO A 3 7.03 -48.61 -72.86
C PRO A 3 6.07 -48.70 -71.69
N SER A 4 6.54 -48.42 -70.46
CA SER A 4 5.82 -48.40 -69.23
C SER A 4 5.14 -47.04 -68.99
N TYR A 5 3.88 -47.07 -68.65
CA TYR A 5 3.14 -45.89 -68.25
C TYR A 5 3.29 -45.61 -66.72
N LEU A 6 3.78 -44.41 -66.39
CA LEU A 6 3.83 -43.87 -65.05
C LEU A 6 2.50 -43.17 -64.75
N THR A 7 1.80 -43.68 -63.77
CA THR A 7 0.60 -43.05 -63.19
C THR A 7 1.05 -42.06 -62.11
N GLN A 8 0.74 -40.80 -62.32
CA GLN A 8 0.86 -39.76 -61.30
C GLN A 8 -0.31 -39.84 -60.33
N GLY A 9 -0.02 -40.22 -59.09
CA GLY A 9 -0.95 -40.12 -57.96
C GLY A 9 -0.82 -38.77 -57.28
N GLY A 10 -1.80 -37.92 -57.48
CA GLY A 10 -1.89 -36.65 -56.76
C GLY A 10 -2.29 -36.87 -55.28
N VAL A 11 -1.41 -36.52 -54.40
CA VAL A 11 -1.72 -36.45 -52.94
C VAL A 11 -2.28 -35.08 -52.62
N LEU A 12 -3.58 -35.05 -52.36
CA LEU A 12 -4.29 -33.85 -51.87
C LEU A 12 -3.98 -33.67 -50.40
N CYS A 13 -3.05 -32.79 -50.06
CA CYS A 13 -2.78 -32.40 -48.66
C CYS A 13 -3.87 -31.43 -48.21
N VAL A 14 -4.86 -31.96 -47.44
CA VAL A 14 -5.85 -31.14 -46.72
C VAL A 14 -5.18 -30.56 -45.49
N LEU A 15 -4.83 -29.28 -45.55
CA LEU A 15 -4.31 -28.51 -44.44
C LEU A 15 -5.50 -28.22 -43.47
N MET A 16 -5.66 -29.05 -42.45
CA MET A 16 -6.52 -28.74 -41.33
C MET A 16 -5.84 -27.68 -40.44
N LEU A 17 -6.25 -26.42 -40.59
CA LEU A 17 -5.96 -25.34 -39.66
C LEU A 17 -6.74 -25.60 -38.33
N PHE A 18 -6.08 -26.24 -37.40
CA PHE A 18 -6.52 -26.22 -36.01
C PHE A 18 -6.34 -24.80 -35.47
N LEU A 19 -7.40 -23.99 -35.48
CA LEU A 19 -7.51 -22.81 -34.67
C LEU A 19 -7.54 -23.27 -33.22
N CYS A 20 -6.37 -23.34 -32.58
CA CYS A 20 -6.24 -23.49 -31.15
C CYS A 20 -6.74 -22.18 -30.53
N CYS A 21 -8.04 -22.10 -30.20
CA CYS A 21 -8.53 -21.11 -29.25
C CYS A 21 -7.82 -21.37 -27.93
N CYS A 22 -6.71 -20.66 -27.68
CA CYS A 22 -6.19 -20.50 -26.36
C CYS A 22 -7.23 -19.69 -25.57
N GLU A 23 -8.19 -20.38 -24.95
CA GLU A 23 -8.90 -19.82 -23.79
C GLU A 23 -7.82 -19.50 -22.76
N GLN A 24 -7.44 -18.22 -22.72
CA GLN A 24 -6.68 -17.69 -21.60
C GLN A 24 -7.58 -17.87 -20.37
N SER A 25 -7.30 -18.94 -19.62
CA SER A 25 -7.86 -19.14 -18.28
C SER A 25 -7.53 -17.88 -17.48
N ALA A 26 -8.53 -17.00 -17.33
CA ALA A 26 -8.40 -15.83 -16.48
C ALA A 26 -8.03 -16.33 -15.09
N ALA A 27 -6.87 -15.91 -14.58
CA ALA A 27 -6.48 -16.16 -13.21
C ALA A 27 -7.64 -15.78 -12.28
N PRO A 28 -7.90 -16.57 -11.21
CA PRO A 28 -9.04 -16.33 -10.32
C PRO A 28 -8.99 -14.86 -9.87
N GLY A 29 -10.05 -14.12 -10.22
CA GLY A 29 -10.12 -12.68 -10.09
C GLY A 29 -9.77 -12.24 -8.67
N ARG A 30 -8.64 -11.56 -8.52
CA ARG A 30 -8.27 -10.86 -7.28
C ARG A 30 -9.47 -10.00 -6.89
N LYS A 31 -10.04 -10.22 -5.71
CA LYS A 31 -11.13 -9.38 -5.21
C LYS A 31 -10.65 -7.93 -5.21
N ARG A 32 -11.14 -7.12 -6.12
CA ARG A 32 -10.84 -5.69 -6.15
C ARG A 32 -11.73 -5.06 -5.08
N GLY A 33 -11.14 -4.28 -4.17
CA GLY A 33 -11.89 -3.49 -3.22
C GLY A 33 -12.81 -2.49 -3.92
N ALA A 34 -13.83 -2.01 -3.22
CA ALA A 34 -14.66 -0.92 -3.72
C ALA A 34 -13.86 0.40 -3.69
N PRO A 35 -13.98 1.26 -4.72
CA PRO A 35 -13.44 2.61 -4.68
C PRO A 35 -13.98 3.36 -3.47
N ILE A 36 -13.12 4.15 -2.82
CA ILE A 36 -13.57 5.01 -1.72
C ILE A 36 -14.51 6.10 -2.23
N ARG A 37 -15.45 6.51 -1.37
CA ARG A 37 -16.40 7.58 -1.65
C ARG A 37 -15.86 8.90 -1.11
N GLU A 38 -16.33 10.04 -1.66
CA GLU A 38 -15.92 11.37 -1.22
C GLU A 38 -16.08 11.56 0.31
N GLY A 39 -17.20 11.13 0.89
CA GLY A 39 -17.44 11.18 2.33
C GLY A 39 -16.44 10.38 3.16
N GLN A 40 -15.79 9.37 2.60
CA GLN A 40 -14.78 8.57 3.31
C GLN A 40 -13.41 9.26 3.36
N ILE A 41 -13.21 10.33 2.61
CA ILE A 41 -11.96 11.09 2.64
C ILE A 41 -11.87 11.90 3.94
N CYS A 42 -12.93 12.59 4.33
CA CYS A 42 -12.94 13.51 5.47
C CYS A 42 -13.95 13.15 6.57
N ASP A 43 -15.05 12.52 6.21
CA ASP A 43 -16.17 12.24 7.11
C ASP A 43 -16.33 10.72 7.36
N CYS A 44 -15.27 9.96 7.18
CA CYS A 44 -15.27 8.54 7.45
C CYS A 44 -15.61 8.29 8.91
N LYS A 45 -16.52 7.34 9.13
CA LYS A 45 -16.88 6.90 10.48
C LYS A 45 -16.29 5.52 10.71
N PRO A 46 -15.39 5.37 11.69
CA PRO A 46 -14.83 4.07 12.04
C PRO A 46 -15.93 3.05 12.32
N THR A 47 -15.78 1.84 11.77
CA THR A 47 -16.74 0.75 11.97
C THR A 47 -16.35 -0.18 13.11
N ALA A 48 -15.09 -0.12 13.57
CA ALA A 48 -14.51 -1.00 14.56
C ALA A 48 -13.61 -0.25 15.56
N VAL A 49 -14.11 0.85 16.16
CA VAL A 49 -13.39 1.46 17.27
C VAL A 49 -13.76 0.69 18.52
N SER A 50 -12.91 -0.21 18.98
CA SER A 50 -13.02 -0.74 20.33
C SER A 50 -12.27 0.19 21.29
N SER A 51 -12.78 0.31 22.52
CA SER A 51 -12.07 1.00 23.61
C SER A 51 -10.70 0.36 23.90
N ASP A 52 -10.46 -0.81 23.34
CA ASP A 52 -9.28 -1.66 23.55
C ASP A 52 -8.30 -1.58 22.37
N ASP A 53 -8.51 -0.64 21.43
CA ASP A 53 -7.59 -0.44 20.34
C ASP A 53 -6.20 -0.08 20.85
N TRP A 54 -5.21 -0.78 20.33
CA TRP A 54 -3.83 -0.68 20.76
C TRP A 54 -3.34 0.77 20.74
N ARG A 55 -3.09 1.31 21.97
CA ARG A 55 -2.53 2.66 22.16
C ARG A 55 -3.25 3.77 21.41
N ILE A 56 -4.57 3.65 21.17
CA ILE A 56 -5.33 4.59 20.32
C ILE A 56 -5.14 6.06 20.73
N ALA A 57 -5.10 6.35 22.02
CA ALA A 57 -4.86 7.71 22.51
C ALA A 57 -3.46 8.24 22.19
N GLY A 58 -2.48 7.35 22.06
CA GLY A 58 -1.13 7.70 21.62
C GLY A 58 -1.02 7.69 20.09
N LYS A 59 -1.81 6.88 19.41
CA LYS A 59 -1.79 6.75 17.95
C LYS A 59 -2.35 8.00 17.27
N ASN A 60 -3.54 8.45 17.68
CA ASN A 60 -4.26 9.57 17.09
C ASN A 60 -3.95 10.89 17.79
N VAL A 61 -2.83 11.49 17.46
CA VAL A 61 -2.39 12.80 17.95
C VAL A 61 -2.08 13.73 16.78
N PRO A 62 -2.20 15.07 16.92
CA PRO A 62 -1.79 15.98 15.85
C PRO A 62 -0.27 15.93 15.62
N ILE A 63 0.16 16.19 14.41
CA ILE A 63 1.57 16.44 14.11
C ILE A 63 1.88 17.88 14.53
N PRO A 64 2.84 18.12 15.45
CA PRO A 64 3.23 19.47 15.82
C PRO A 64 3.73 20.27 14.62
N SER A 65 3.18 21.47 14.41
CA SER A 65 3.52 22.33 13.27
C SER A 65 4.74 23.24 13.51
N ASP A 66 5.15 23.37 14.78
CA ASP A 66 6.21 24.28 15.24
C ASP A 66 7.57 23.60 15.41
N VAL A 67 7.68 22.31 15.05
CA VAL A 67 8.93 21.55 15.14
C VAL A 67 9.52 21.32 13.77
N THR A 68 10.85 21.40 13.69
CA THR A 68 11.60 21.02 12.48
C THR A 68 11.68 19.49 12.42
N PRO A 69 11.17 18.83 11.37
CA PRO A 69 11.26 17.40 11.23
C PRO A 69 12.70 16.90 11.12
N ILE A 70 13.00 15.79 11.73
CA ILE A 70 14.26 15.06 11.57
C ILE A 70 14.20 14.33 10.22
N GLU A 71 15.17 14.60 9.35
CA GLU A 71 15.28 13.89 8.08
C GLU A 71 15.76 12.46 8.34
N ILE A 72 15.07 11.50 7.72
CA ILE A 72 15.35 10.07 7.86
C ILE A 72 14.97 9.35 6.57
N THR A 73 15.48 8.15 6.37
CA THR A 73 15.13 7.26 5.27
C THR A 73 14.31 6.07 5.76
N VAL A 74 13.63 5.38 4.82
CA VAL A 74 12.93 4.12 5.14
C VAL A 74 13.94 3.09 5.65
N GLU A 75 15.11 3.01 5.00
CA GLU A 75 16.17 2.06 5.37
C GLU A 75 16.67 2.26 6.81
N GLU A 76 16.78 3.50 7.27
CA GLU A 76 17.18 3.81 8.65
C GLU A 76 16.11 3.37 9.65
N ILE A 77 14.82 3.61 9.36
CA ILE A 77 13.71 3.16 10.22
C ILE A 77 13.65 1.62 10.28
N LEU A 78 13.89 0.93 9.16
CA LEU A 78 13.94 -0.53 9.11
C LEU A 78 15.04 -1.14 10.00
N LYS A 79 16.09 -0.37 10.30
CA LYS A 79 17.19 -0.77 11.20
C LYS A 79 16.90 -0.47 12.67
N TRP A 80 15.83 0.24 12.98
CA TRP A 80 15.50 0.56 14.37
C TRP A 80 15.28 -0.71 15.18
N PRO A 81 15.70 -0.69 16.48
CA PRO A 81 15.59 -1.86 17.32
C PRO A 81 14.11 -2.27 17.49
N LYS A 82 13.87 -3.56 17.40
CA LYS A 82 12.53 -4.11 17.62
C LYS A 82 12.05 -3.88 19.05
N GLY A 83 12.94 -3.84 20.04
CA GLY A 83 12.63 -3.61 21.46
C GLY A 83 11.50 -4.49 21.99
N ASN A 84 11.12 -4.27 23.24
CA ASN A 84 9.93 -4.87 23.82
C ASN A 84 8.66 -4.18 23.31
N MET A 85 7.60 -4.94 23.12
CA MET A 85 6.29 -4.37 22.78
C MET A 85 5.80 -3.47 23.91
N PRO A 86 5.39 -2.22 23.63
CA PRO A 86 4.71 -1.41 24.63
C PRO A 86 3.42 -2.09 25.10
N VAL A 87 2.96 -1.81 26.31
CA VAL A 87 1.62 -2.23 26.73
C VAL A 87 0.54 -1.37 26.03
N ALA A 88 -0.68 -1.90 25.91
CA ALA A 88 -1.76 -1.27 25.16
C ALA A 88 -2.11 0.17 25.59
N THR A 89 -1.79 0.54 26.84
CA THR A 89 -2.03 1.86 27.40
C THR A 89 -0.77 2.74 27.48
N ALA A 90 0.37 2.26 26.97
CA ALA A 90 1.63 3.00 27.06
C ALA A 90 1.55 4.32 26.28
N PRO A 91 2.01 5.43 26.86
CA PRO A 91 2.15 6.68 26.14
C PRO A 91 3.25 6.57 25.08
N ARG A 92 3.32 7.54 24.17
CA ARG A 92 4.47 7.71 23.27
C ARG A 92 5.75 7.95 24.05
N SER A 93 6.85 7.44 23.56
CA SER A 93 8.16 7.59 24.21
C SER A 93 9.32 7.53 23.19
N GLY A 94 10.45 8.10 23.56
CA GLY A 94 11.67 8.08 22.75
C GLY A 94 11.44 8.57 21.32
N PRO A 95 11.72 7.76 20.28
CA PRO A 95 11.53 8.14 18.88
C PRO A 95 10.09 8.56 18.55
N GLU A 96 9.09 8.07 19.26
CA GLU A 96 7.69 8.36 18.99
C GLU A 96 7.29 9.82 19.33
N LEU A 97 8.15 10.57 20.02
CA LEU A 97 7.95 11.98 20.35
C LEU A 97 8.54 12.93 19.29
N GLN A 98 9.16 12.37 18.24
CA GLN A 98 9.84 13.14 17.21
C GLN A 98 9.04 13.14 15.92
N VAL A 99 9.02 14.28 15.23
CA VAL A 99 8.52 14.38 13.86
C VAL A 99 9.65 14.01 12.90
N TYR A 100 9.35 13.10 12.00
CA TYR A 100 10.29 12.65 10.97
C TYR A 100 9.83 13.06 9.58
N ARG A 101 10.77 13.22 8.67
CA ARG A 101 10.54 13.52 7.27
C ARG A 101 11.35 12.61 6.38
N ILE A 102 10.68 11.83 5.56
CA ILE A 102 11.26 11.05 4.48
C ILE A 102 11.08 11.86 3.20
N LYS A 103 12.14 12.47 2.68
CA LYS A 103 12.08 13.33 1.50
C LYS A 103 11.66 12.60 0.25
N ARG A 104 12.01 11.32 0.17
CA ARG A 104 11.65 10.47 -0.97
C ARG A 104 11.53 9.02 -0.52
N ALA A 105 10.36 8.47 -0.74
CA ALA A 105 10.05 7.05 -0.63
C ALA A 105 9.17 6.66 -1.82
N TYR A 106 8.85 5.39 -1.94
CA TYR A 106 7.98 4.88 -3.00
C TYR A 106 6.78 4.16 -2.39
N ILE A 107 5.59 4.66 -2.67
CA ILE A 107 4.34 4.01 -2.28
C ILE A 107 4.19 2.73 -3.10
N GLN A 108 4.19 1.59 -2.45
CA GLN A 108 4.05 0.26 -3.04
C GLN A 108 2.60 -0.22 -3.02
N ALA A 109 1.89 0.11 -1.93
CA ALA A 109 0.50 -0.25 -1.73
C ALA A 109 -0.24 0.87 -0.98
N ALA A 110 -1.54 0.99 -1.21
CA ALA A 110 -2.39 1.94 -0.52
C ALA A 110 -3.83 1.44 -0.45
N PHE A 111 -4.51 1.70 0.66
CA PHE A 111 -5.93 1.41 0.83
C PHE A 111 -6.53 2.23 1.98
N LEU A 112 -7.88 2.31 2.03
CA LEU A 112 -8.60 2.80 3.19
C LEU A 112 -8.93 1.62 4.12
N ARG A 113 -8.52 1.69 5.35
CA ARG A 113 -8.96 0.76 6.39
C ARG A 113 -10.27 1.27 6.99
N GLU A 114 -11.40 0.63 6.67
CA GLU A 114 -12.72 1.08 7.14
C GLU A 114 -12.90 0.93 8.66
N GLY A 115 -12.10 0.09 9.31
CA GLY A 115 -12.16 -0.15 10.75
C GLY A 115 -11.90 1.10 11.57
N ASP A 116 -10.83 1.80 11.27
CA ASP A 116 -10.35 3.02 11.94
C ASP A 116 -10.38 4.26 11.05
N CYS A 117 -10.73 4.09 9.77
CA CYS A 117 -10.77 5.16 8.76
C CYS A 117 -9.40 5.68 8.32
N ASP A 118 -8.34 4.97 8.59
CA ASP A 118 -7.00 5.39 8.21
C ASP A 118 -6.70 5.10 6.74
N PHE A 119 -5.92 5.95 6.08
CA PHE A 119 -5.28 5.61 4.84
C PHE A 119 -3.99 4.88 5.17
N ASP A 120 -3.98 3.57 4.93
CA ASP A 120 -2.81 2.71 5.13
C ASP A 120 -1.98 2.65 3.85
N LEU A 121 -0.69 2.89 3.98
CA LEU A 121 0.24 2.79 2.87
C LEU A 121 1.44 1.92 3.27
N GLU A 122 1.93 1.15 2.31
CA GLU A 122 3.23 0.51 2.41
C GLU A 122 4.23 1.28 1.55
N ILE A 123 5.30 1.75 2.16
CA ILE A 123 6.35 2.51 1.47
C ILE A 123 7.70 1.81 1.58
N SER A 124 8.56 2.05 0.59
CA SER A 124 9.92 1.52 0.52
C SER A 124 10.92 2.59 0.10
N GLU A 125 12.22 2.36 0.35
CA GLU A 125 13.29 3.23 -0.13
C GLU A 125 13.43 3.18 -1.66
N GLU A 126 13.20 2.03 -2.26
CA GLU A 126 13.38 1.78 -3.69
C GLU A 126 12.06 1.49 -4.39
N ALA A 127 11.99 1.81 -5.69
CA ALA A 127 10.79 1.59 -6.51
C ALA A 127 10.52 0.10 -6.86
N ARG A 128 11.45 -0.82 -6.62
CA ARG A 128 11.25 -2.25 -6.93
C ARG A 128 10.22 -2.89 -6.00
N LYS A 129 9.42 -3.81 -6.54
CA LYS A 129 8.27 -4.41 -5.86
C LYS A 129 8.60 -5.27 -4.64
N ASP A 130 9.75 -5.87 -4.62
CA ASP A 130 10.27 -6.72 -3.54
C ASP A 130 11.12 -5.96 -2.52
N ALA A 131 11.17 -4.62 -2.63
CA ALA A 131 11.88 -3.79 -1.67
C ALA A 131 11.27 -3.91 -0.26
N PRO A 132 12.09 -3.95 0.80
CA PRO A 132 11.60 -3.93 2.17
C PRO A 132 10.75 -2.69 2.44
N ARG A 133 9.64 -2.86 3.15
CA ARG A 133 8.63 -1.82 3.38
C ARG A 133 8.41 -1.54 4.84
N MET A 134 7.93 -0.34 5.11
CA MET A 134 7.29 0.06 6.37
C MET A 134 5.88 0.58 6.10
N VAL A 135 5.08 0.69 7.15
CA VAL A 135 3.73 1.27 7.08
C VAL A 135 3.78 2.76 7.39
N VAL A 136 2.94 3.53 6.70
CA VAL A 136 2.61 4.92 7.05
C VAL A 136 1.09 5.08 6.99
N GLU A 137 0.52 5.80 7.96
CA GLU A 137 -0.92 5.92 8.10
C GLU A 137 -1.35 7.39 8.25
N THR A 138 -2.36 7.79 7.47
CA THR A 138 -3.00 9.10 7.63
C THR A 138 -4.37 8.92 8.26
N PRO A 139 -4.56 9.37 9.52
CA PRO A 139 -5.80 9.13 10.26
C PRO A 139 -7.02 9.79 9.64
N GLY A 140 -8.20 9.19 9.90
CA GLY A 140 -9.50 9.72 9.51
C GLY A 140 -9.95 10.97 10.30
N MET A 141 -9.06 11.61 11.07
CA MET A 141 -9.35 12.79 11.89
C MET A 141 -9.50 14.05 11.03
N ALA A 142 -10.37 14.98 11.46
CA ALA A 142 -10.73 16.18 10.69
C ALA A 142 -9.52 17.06 10.31
N GLU A 143 -8.52 17.15 11.16
CA GLU A 143 -7.30 17.93 10.91
C GLU A 143 -6.46 17.38 9.75
N PHE A 144 -6.56 16.08 9.44
CA PHE A 144 -5.86 15.46 8.32
C PHE A 144 -6.66 15.52 7.00
N CYS A 145 -7.90 16.03 7.02
CA CYS A 145 -8.73 16.08 5.83
C CYS A 145 -8.06 16.82 4.64
N PRO A 146 -7.41 17.98 4.80
CA PRO A 146 -6.70 18.62 3.68
C PRO A 146 -5.61 17.71 3.10
N ALA A 147 -4.78 17.09 3.93
CA ALA A 147 -3.71 16.20 3.49
C ALA A 147 -4.27 14.94 2.77
N ARG A 148 -5.37 14.40 3.27
CA ARG A 148 -6.06 13.24 2.63
C ARG A 148 -6.60 13.61 1.26
N ARG A 149 -7.20 14.80 1.09
CA ARG A 149 -7.65 15.29 -0.21
C ARG A 149 -6.50 15.47 -1.20
N ASP A 150 -5.41 16.09 -0.75
CA ASP A 150 -4.23 16.30 -1.59
C ASP A 150 -3.61 14.96 -2.03
N PHE A 151 -3.58 13.97 -1.12
CA PHE A 151 -3.14 12.62 -1.43
C PHE A 151 -4.03 11.96 -2.49
N ILE A 152 -5.36 12.00 -2.32
CA ILE A 152 -6.30 11.46 -3.32
C ILE A 152 -6.14 12.13 -4.67
N LEU A 153 -6.00 13.46 -4.73
CA LEU A 153 -5.73 14.19 -5.97
C LEU A 153 -4.41 13.75 -6.61
N GLY A 154 -3.39 13.47 -5.79
CA GLY A 154 -2.12 12.92 -6.24
C GLY A 154 -2.29 11.53 -6.87
N LEU A 155 -3.04 10.64 -6.24
CA LEU A 155 -3.35 9.32 -6.78
C LEU A 155 -4.11 9.41 -8.11
N GLN A 156 -5.13 10.27 -8.19
CA GLN A 156 -5.93 10.46 -9.40
C GLN A 156 -5.09 10.95 -10.58
N ARG A 157 -4.16 11.89 -10.37
CA ARG A 157 -3.20 12.33 -11.40
C ARG A 157 -2.36 11.19 -11.94
N ASN A 158 -2.07 10.19 -11.12
CA ASN A 158 -1.35 8.97 -11.49
C ASN A 158 -2.28 7.81 -11.90
N ARG A 159 -3.59 8.08 -12.11
CA ARG A 159 -4.60 7.09 -12.51
C ARG A 159 -4.76 5.93 -11.52
N VAL A 160 -4.46 6.17 -10.26
CA VAL A 160 -4.65 5.21 -9.17
C VAL A 160 -5.95 5.53 -8.45
N VAL A 161 -6.75 4.50 -8.23
CA VAL A 161 -8.00 4.58 -7.46
C VAL A 161 -7.77 3.93 -6.11
N LEU A 162 -7.92 4.70 -5.04
CA LEU A 162 -7.87 4.14 -3.69
C LEU A 162 -9.14 3.33 -3.42
N THR A 163 -8.97 2.16 -2.81
CA THR A 163 -10.07 1.25 -2.47
C THR A 163 -10.04 0.93 -0.97
N ASN A 164 -11.09 0.29 -0.49
CA ASN A 164 -11.18 -0.23 0.87
C ASN A 164 -10.54 -1.61 1.06
N TRP A 165 -9.70 -2.03 0.13
CA TRP A 165 -8.97 -3.29 0.18
C TRP A 165 -7.51 -3.07 -0.16
N SER A 166 -6.63 -3.69 0.63
CA SER A 166 -5.19 -3.63 0.39
C SER A 166 -4.85 -4.09 -1.04
N GLN A 167 -4.23 -3.20 -1.79
CA GLN A 167 -3.78 -3.48 -3.16
C GLN A 167 -2.41 -2.88 -3.42
N GLU A 168 -1.57 -3.64 -4.06
CA GLU A 168 -0.33 -3.11 -4.62
C GLU A 168 -0.62 -2.20 -5.81
N LEU A 169 0.13 -1.11 -5.90
CA LEU A 169 0.12 -0.25 -7.07
C LEU A 169 0.83 -0.95 -8.24
N ASP A 170 0.34 -0.78 -9.45
CA ASP A 170 1.01 -1.34 -10.64
C ASP A 170 2.41 -0.75 -10.82
N GLN A 171 2.55 0.54 -10.55
CA GLN A 171 3.82 1.27 -10.50
C GLN A 171 3.95 1.97 -9.15
N PRO A 172 5.07 1.79 -8.42
CA PRO A 172 5.32 2.53 -7.20
C PRO A 172 5.37 4.03 -7.46
N LEU A 173 4.76 4.83 -6.60
CA LEU A 173 4.69 6.27 -6.74
C LEU A 173 5.69 6.96 -5.80
N PRO A 174 6.53 7.89 -6.30
CA PRO A 174 7.43 8.64 -5.46
C PRO A 174 6.63 9.59 -4.55
N ALA A 175 6.98 9.62 -3.27
CA ALA A 175 6.30 10.45 -2.29
C ALA A 175 7.27 11.02 -1.24
N GLU A 176 6.92 12.15 -0.68
CA GLU A 176 7.46 12.68 0.56
C GLU A 176 6.48 12.33 1.69
N VAL A 177 7.00 11.95 2.83
CA VAL A 177 6.22 11.60 4.02
C VAL A 177 6.72 12.39 5.22
N THR A 178 5.81 13.01 5.96
CA THR A 178 6.12 13.67 7.24
C THR A 178 5.17 13.14 8.31
N GLY A 179 5.69 12.68 9.44
CA GLY A 179 4.86 12.12 10.49
C GLY A 179 5.61 11.86 11.79
N LEU A 180 4.85 11.42 12.80
CA LEU A 180 5.39 10.96 14.07
C LEU A 180 5.69 9.46 13.98
N ALA A 181 6.85 9.03 14.49
CA ALA A 181 7.08 7.60 14.62
C ALA A 181 6.08 6.98 15.61
N PHE A 182 5.66 5.77 15.35
CA PHE A 182 4.81 4.99 16.23
C PHE A 182 5.24 3.54 16.23
N ARG A 183 5.27 2.92 17.40
CA ARG A 183 5.55 1.50 17.53
C ARG A 183 4.25 0.75 17.62
N ASP A 184 3.84 0.15 16.50
CA ASP A 184 2.61 -0.63 16.43
C ASP A 184 2.79 -2.05 17.00
N GLN A 185 1.68 -2.73 17.23
CA GLN A 185 1.66 -4.12 17.62
C GLN A 185 1.91 -5.05 16.42
N TRP A 186 2.27 -6.30 16.73
CA TRP A 186 2.28 -7.32 15.70
C TRP A 186 0.84 -7.64 15.25
N HIS A 187 0.61 -7.53 13.94
CA HIS A 187 -0.67 -7.89 13.35
C HIS A 187 -0.66 -9.35 12.93
N PRO A 188 -1.68 -10.14 13.31
CA PRO A 188 -1.84 -11.50 12.79
C PRO A 188 -1.98 -11.50 11.26
N PHE A 189 -1.59 -12.60 10.63
CA PHE A 189 -1.58 -12.75 9.17
C PHE A 189 -2.93 -12.57 8.47
N TRP A 190 -4.05 -12.55 9.21
CA TRP A 190 -5.39 -12.28 8.67
C TRP A 190 -5.72 -10.78 8.51
N ILE A 191 -4.89 -9.89 9.05
CA ILE A 191 -5.07 -8.46 8.80
C ILE A 191 -4.51 -8.17 7.40
N PRO A 192 -5.31 -7.63 6.48
CA PRO A 192 -4.88 -7.39 5.12
C PRO A 192 -3.67 -6.45 5.08
N ARG A 193 -2.57 -6.97 4.54
CA ARG A 193 -1.44 -6.19 4.05
C ARG A 193 -1.26 -6.54 2.58
N ALA A 194 -0.78 -5.61 1.77
CA ALA A 194 -0.65 -5.85 0.34
C ALA A 194 0.42 -6.89 0.02
N GLY A 195 1.44 -7.02 0.86
CA GLY A 195 2.52 -7.97 0.64
C GLY A 195 3.29 -8.37 1.90
N PRO A 196 4.13 -9.40 1.80
CA PRO A 196 4.96 -9.89 2.90
C PRO A 196 6.18 -9.00 3.17
N GLU A 197 6.32 -7.89 2.47
CA GLU A 197 7.53 -7.08 2.45
C GLU A 197 7.64 -6.09 3.62
N VAL A 198 6.58 -5.91 4.42
CA VAL A 198 6.63 -5.09 5.65
C VAL A 198 7.53 -5.78 6.66
N LYS A 199 8.66 -5.15 7.00
CA LYS A 199 9.76 -5.74 7.78
C LYS A 199 9.91 -5.19 9.18
N THR A 200 9.12 -4.17 9.55
CA THR A 200 9.18 -3.52 10.85
C THR A 200 7.80 -3.28 11.43
N LEU A 201 7.71 -3.13 12.75
CA LEU A 201 6.53 -2.63 13.47
C LEU A 201 6.61 -1.12 13.73
N TRP A 202 7.70 -0.49 13.33
CA TRP A 202 7.77 0.96 13.31
C TRP A 202 7.02 1.48 12.09
N GLU A 203 6.17 2.46 12.32
CA GLU A 203 5.41 3.16 11.30
C GLU A 203 5.51 4.68 11.52
N LEU A 204 5.09 5.47 10.54
CA LEU A 204 4.78 6.87 10.78
C LEU A 204 3.25 7.00 10.90
N HIS A 205 2.80 7.31 12.12
CA HIS A 205 1.40 7.52 12.45
C HIS A 205 1.27 8.57 13.56
N PRO A 206 0.56 9.67 13.34
CA PRO A 206 -0.02 10.08 12.06
C PRO A 206 1.05 10.52 11.05
N ALA A 207 0.69 10.43 9.78
CA ALA A 207 1.54 10.89 8.68
C ALA A 207 0.76 11.72 7.64
N VAL A 208 1.45 12.67 7.03
CA VAL A 208 1.03 13.40 5.84
C VAL A 208 1.88 12.93 4.67
N ILE A 209 1.23 12.57 3.57
CA ILE A 209 1.88 12.01 2.38
C ILE A 209 1.65 12.96 1.20
N ARG A 210 2.72 13.34 0.53
CA ARG A 210 2.70 14.15 -0.68
C ARG A 210 3.32 13.38 -1.84
N ILE A 211 2.52 13.03 -2.84
CA ILE A 211 3.02 12.38 -4.06
C ILE A 211 3.87 13.38 -4.84
N LEU A 212 5.10 12.99 -5.18
CA LEU A 212 6.04 13.78 -5.96
C LEU A 212 5.74 13.63 -7.46
N GLN A 213 6.03 14.67 -8.23
CA GLN A 213 5.90 14.67 -9.69
C GLN A 213 7.18 14.21 -10.35
#